data_a8ddc827eff0826f2af54dedca4204c0
#
_entry.id   a8ddc827eff0826f2af54dedca4204c0
#
_cell.length_a   1.000
_cell.length_b   1.000
_cell.length_c   1.000
_cell.angle_alpha   90.00
_cell.angle_beta   90.00
_cell.angle_gamma   90.00
#
_symmetry.space_group_name_H-M   'P 1'
#
loop_
_entity.id
_entity.type
_entity.pdbx_description
1 polymer ?
#
loop_
_entity_poly.entity_id
_entity_poly.type
_entity_poly.pdbx_seq_one_letter_code
_entity_poly.pdbx_strand_id
1 'polypeptide(L)'
;MEMDMIFAEAMLDEVQELLEAMLELAQRAVEDDCTDAERDDLQRQLVTLRERIDETVDAYERLGDYRDALYAAWKASNDIISSMKS
;
A
#
# COMPACT_ATOMS: atom_id res chain seq x y z
N MET A 1 24.25 9.29 8.50
CA MET A 1 23.09 10.17 8.53
C MET A 1 22.50 10.41 7.16
N GLU A 2 23.30 10.81 6.17
CA GLU A 2 22.81 10.98 4.81
C GLU A 2 22.33 9.68 4.21
N MET A 3 22.95 8.56 4.54
CA MET A 3 22.55 7.23 4.05
C MET A 3 21.16 6.85 4.58
N ASP A 4 20.87 7.15 5.83
CA ASP A 4 19.57 6.84 6.42
C ASP A 4 18.46 7.63 5.72
N MET A 5 18.75 8.88 5.36
CA MET A 5 17.80 9.72 4.64
C MET A 5 17.54 9.20 3.22
N ILE A 6 18.60 8.75 2.54
CA ILE A 6 18.46 8.16 1.20
C ILE A 6 17.63 6.89 1.25
N PHE A 7 17.86 6.02 2.23
CA PHE A 7 17.08 4.80 2.40
C PHE A 7 15.64 5.11 2.72
N ALA A 8 15.39 6.10 3.58
CA ALA A 8 14.04 6.51 3.94
C ALA A 8 13.28 7.04 2.74
N GLU A 9 13.93 7.87 1.91
CA GLU A 9 13.31 8.39 0.69
C GLU A 9 12.99 7.28 -0.29
N ALA A 10 13.92 6.35 -0.50
CA ALA A 10 13.71 5.21 -1.39
C ALA A 10 12.55 4.33 -0.91
N MET A 11 12.47 4.11 0.39
CA MET A 11 11.38 3.33 0.99
C MET A 11 10.04 4.04 0.84
N LEU A 12 9.99 5.35 1.07
CA LEU A 12 8.76 6.12 0.90
C LEU A 12 8.30 6.12 -0.56
N ASP A 13 9.23 6.20 -1.50
CA ASP A 13 8.92 6.11 -2.92
C ASP A 13 8.33 4.74 -3.25
N GLU A 14 8.91 3.67 -2.73
CA GLU A 14 8.39 2.32 -2.93
C GLU A 14 6.98 2.17 -2.37
N VAL A 15 6.74 2.66 -1.15
CA VAL A 15 5.43 2.62 -0.53
C VAL A 15 4.42 3.42 -1.35
N GLN A 16 4.82 4.58 -1.86
CA GLN A 16 3.95 5.40 -2.70
C GLN A 16 3.57 4.66 -3.98
N GLU A 17 4.52 4.01 -4.63
CA GLU A 17 4.24 3.22 -5.84
C GLU A 17 3.27 2.07 -5.54
N LEU A 18 3.44 1.40 -4.40
CA LEU A 18 2.54 0.32 -4.00
C LEU A 18 1.13 0.86 -3.73
N LEU A 19 1.01 2.02 -3.09
CA LEU A 19 -0.29 2.64 -2.86
C LEU A 19 -0.97 3.06 -4.16
N GLU A 20 -0.21 3.59 -5.11
CA GLU A 20 -0.75 3.95 -6.43
C GLU A 20 -1.27 2.72 -7.17
N ALA A 21 -0.52 1.61 -7.11
CA ALA A 21 -0.95 0.35 -7.70
C ALA A 21 -2.24 -0.16 -7.04
N MET A 22 -2.33 -0.07 -5.72
CA MET A 22 -3.54 -0.46 -4.98
C MET A 22 -4.73 0.39 -5.40
N LEU A 23 -4.54 1.69 -5.56
CA LEU A 23 -5.60 2.60 -5.96
C LEU A 23 -6.12 2.25 -7.36
N GLU A 24 -5.23 1.96 -8.29
CA GLU A 24 -5.62 1.53 -9.64
C GLU A 24 -6.44 0.25 -9.60
N LEU A 25 -6.03 -0.73 -8.81
CA LEU A 25 -6.77 -1.98 -8.67
C LEU A 25 -8.15 -1.76 -8.06
N ALA A 26 -8.22 -0.89 -7.05
CA ALA A 26 -9.49 -0.57 -6.41
C ALA A 26 -10.44 0.14 -7.37
N GLN A 27 -9.94 1.06 -8.18
CA GLN A 27 -10.73 1.76 -9.19
C GLN A 27 -11.28 0.79 -10.23
N ARG A 28 -10.46 -0.18 -10.62
CA ARG A 28 -10.89 -1.20 -11.58
C ARG A 28 -11.97 -2.10 -11.00
N ALA A 29 -11.89 -2.40 -9.71
CA ALA A 29 -12.85 -3.28 -9.05
C ALA A 29 -14.25 -2.69 -8.94
N VAL A 30 -14.38 -1.35 -9.01
CA VAL A 30 -15.69 -0.69 -8.93
C VAL A 30 -16.30 -0.39 -10.30
N GLU A 31 -15.65 -0.78 -11.38
CA GLU A 31 -16.19 -0.62 -12.72
C GLU A 31 -17.38 -1.57 -12.93
N ASP A 32 -18.40 -1.11 -13.66
CA ASP A 32 -19.64 -1.86 -13.85
C ASP A 32 -19.46 -3.19 -14.55
N ASP A 33 -18.45 -3.30 -15.42
CA ASP A 33 -18.17 -4.51 -16.18
C ASP A 33 -17.24 -5.50 -15.45
N CYS A 34 -16.86 -5.17 -14.21
CA CYS A 34 -16.03 -6.04 -13.42
C CYS A 34 -16.85 -7.21 -12.86
N THR A 35 -16.48 -8.43 -13.22
CA THR A 35 -17.17 -9.62 -12.72
C THR A 35 -16.78 -9.91 -11.27
N ASP A 36 -17.57 -10.74 -10.60
CA ASP A 36 -17.26 -11.14 -9.21
C ASP A 36 -15.92 -11.88 -9.13
N ALA A 37 -15.61 -12.72 -10.12
CA ALA A 37 -14.34 -13.45 -10.16
C ALA A 37 -13.17 -12.48 -10.34
N GLU A 38 -13.32 -11.48 -11.20
CA GLU A 38 -12.29 -10.46 -11.40
C GLU A 38 -12.09 -9.62 -10.14
N ARG A 39 -13.19 -9.28 -9.46
CA ARG A 39 -13.14 -8.52 -8.22
C ARG A 39 -12.42 -9.29 -7.12
N ASP A 40 -12.67 -10.59 -7.00
CA ASP A 40 -11.99 -11.44 -6.05
C ASP A 40 -10.48 -11.50 -6.31
N ASP A 41 -10.10 -11.59 -7.58
CA ASP A 41 -8.69 -11.61 -7.97
C ASP A 41 -8.03 -10.27 -7.64
N LEU A 42 -8.68 -9.16 -7.96
CA LEU A 42 -8.18 -7.82 -7.64
C LEU A 42 -8.02 -7.64 -6.13
N GLN A 43 -8.96 -8.17 -5.36
CA GLN A 43 -8.90 -8.09 -3.90
C GLN A 43 -7.70 -8.86 -3.36
N ARG A 44 -7.40 -10.03 -3.91
CA ARG A 44 -6.21 -10.79 -3.52
C ARG A 44 -4.93 -10.04 -3.86
N GLN A 45 -4.88 -9.39 -5.00
CA GLN A 45 -3.73 -8.57 -5.38
C GLN A 45 -3.54 -7.40 -4.42
N LEU A 46 -4.64 -6.77 -4.00
CA LEU A 46 -4.59 -5.68 -3.01
C LEU A 46 -4.03 -6.16 -1.68
N VAL A 47 -4.45 -7.32 -1.20
CA VAL A 47 -3.94 -7.88 0.04
C VAL A 47 -2.44 -8.17 -0.07
N THR A 48 -2.00 -8.71 -1.20
CA THR A 48 -0.58 -8.96 -1.44
C THR A 48 0.24 -7.67 -1.40
N LEU A 49 -0.27 -6.61 -2.03
CA LEU A 49 0.42 -5.31 -2.02
C LEU A 49 0.46 -4.72 -0.61
N ARG A 50 -0.62 -4.86 0.15
CA ARG A 50 -0.63 -4.41 1.55
C ARG A 50 0.41 -5.14 2.38
N GLU A 51 0.54 -6.45 2.18
CA GLU A 51 1.56 -7.23 2.90
C GLU A 51 2.96 -6.73 2.60
N ARG A 52 3.23 -6.33 1.36
CA ARG A 52 4.53 -5.74 1.00
C ARG A 52 4.74 -4.40 1.70
N ILE A 53 3.70 -3.59 1.82
CA ILE A 53 3.79 -2.34 2.59
C ILE A 53 4.10 -2.64 4.05
N ASP A 54 3.41 -3.62 4.65
CA ASP A 54 3.65 -4.03 6.04
C ASP A 54 5.10 -4.47 6.25
N GLU A 55 5.63 -5.28 5.34
CA GLU A 55 7.03 -5.72 5.42
C GLU A 55 7.99 -4.54 5.32
N THR A 56 7.70 -3.60 4.43
CA THR A 56 8.52 -2.40 4.27
C THR A 56 8.50 -1.55 5.53
N VAL A 57 7.31 -1.36 6.12
CA VAL A 57 7.16 -0.61 7.37
C VAL A 57 7.95 -1.27 8.49
N ASP A 58 7.83 -2.60 8.65
CA ASP A 58 8.56 -3.33 9.67
C ASP A 58 10.06 -3.22 9.50
N ALA A 59 10.54 -3.32 8.25
CA ALA A 59 11.97 -3.23 7.97
C ALA A 59 12.56 -1.86 8.35
N TYR A 60 11.77 -0.81 8.23
CA TYR A 60 12.22 0.56 8.46
C TYR A 60 11.70 1.16 9.76
N GLU A 61 11.12 0.35 10.64
CA GLU A 61 10.61 0.81 11.94
C GLU A 61 11.67 1.52 12.78
N ARG A 62 12.95 1.20 12.55
CA ARG A 62 14.06 1.82 13.27
C ARG A 62 14.32 3.26 12.86
N LEU A 63 13.73 3.72 11.78
CA LEU A 63 13.92 5.08 11.28
C LEU A 63 12.98 6.07 11.95
N GLY A 64 12.88 6.04 13.25
CA GLY A 64 11.99 6.81 14.11
C GLY A 64 11.29 8.03 13.53
N ASP A 65 12.07 8.92 12.87
CA ASP A 65 11.53 10.18 12.30
C ASP A 65 10.53 9.95 11.16
N TYR A 66 10.55 8.78 10.55
CA TYR A 66 9.67 8.43 9.43
C TYR A 66 8.55 7.50 9.82
N ARG A 67 8.46 7.16 11.09
CA ARG A 67 7.48 6.21 11.61
C ARG A 67 6.05 6.68 11.35
N ASP A 68 5.79 7.95 11.54
CA ASP A 68 4.45 8.51 11.34
C ASP A 68 4.04 8.45 9.87
N ALA A 69 4.98 8.74 8.96
CA ALA A 69 4.72 8.65 7.53
C ALA A 69 4.43 7.21 7.11
N LEU A 70 5.19 6.25 7.65
CA LEU A 70 4.97 4.83 7.38
C LEU A 70 3.63 4.34 7.90
N TYR A 71 3.25 4.78 9.10
CA TYR A 71 1.96 4.44 9.68
C TYR A 71 0.82 5.00 8.84
N ALA A 72 0.95 6.23 8.37
CA ALA A 72 -0.05 6.85 7.51
C ALA A 72 -0.22 6.07 6.20
N ALA A 73 0.88 5.60 5.61
CA ALA A 73 0.85 4.80 4.40
C ALA A 73 0.15 3.46 4.64
N TRP A 74 0.45 2.80 5.75
CA TRP A 74 -0.21 1.55 6.11
C TRP A 74 -1.71 1.74 6.29
N LYS A 75 -2.09 2.81 6.98
CA LYS A 75 -3.51 3.14 7.19
C LYS A 75 -4.21 3.41 5.86
N ALA A 76 -3.57 4.14 4.95
CA ALA A 76 -4.13 4.41 3.64
C ALA A 76 -4.38 3.11 2.87
N SER A 77 -3.47 2.15 2.94
CA SER A 77 -3.64 0.86 2.27
C SER A 77 -4.83 0.10 2.83
N ASN A 78 -5.02 0.11 4.14
CA ASN A 78 -6.18 -0.52 4.78
C ASN A 78 -7.48 0.16 4.38
N ASP A 79 -7.48 1.48 4.28
CA ASP A 79 -8.67 2.24 3.88
C ASP A 79 -9.07 1.89 2.44
N ILE A 80 -8.11 1.72 1.54
CA ILE A 80 -8.39 1.31 0.16
C ILE A 80 -9.07 -0.06 0.13
N ILE A 81 -8.54 -1.02 0.88
CA ILE A 81 -9.11 -2.37 0.95
C ILE A 81 -10.51 -2.34 1.55
N SER A 82 -10.71 -1.58 2.62
CA SER A 82 -12.01 -1.46 3.27
C SER A 82 -13.05 -0.85 2.34
N SER A 83 -12.64 0.11 1.53
CA SER A 83 -13.51 0.76 0.55
C SER A 83 -14.02 -0.22 -0.50
N MET A 84 -13.21 -1.21 -0.87
CA MET A 84 -13.63 -2.25 -1.81
C MET A 84 -14.67 -3.20 -1.23
N LYS A 85 -14.60 -3.44 0.06
CA LYS A 85 -15.48 -4.41 0.72
C LYS A 85 -16.88 -3.86 1.00
N SER A 86 -17.01 -2.56 0.98
CA SER A 86 -18.31 -1.91 1.20
C SER A 86 -19.03 -1.68 -0.10
#